data_c13e4341cc13bf6c4cdb4a269bc1c26f
#
_entry.id   c13e4341cc13bf6c4cdb4a269bc1c26f
#
_cell.length_a   1.000
_cell.length_b   1.000
_cell.length_c   1.000
_cell.angle_alpha   90.00
_cell.angle_beta   90.00
_cell.angle_gamma   90.00
#
_symmetry.space_group_name_H-M   'P 1'
#
loop_
_entity.id
_entity.type
_entity.pdbx_description
1 polymer ?
#
loop_
_entity_poly.entity_id
_entity_poly.type
_entity_poly.pdbx_seq_one_letter_code
_entity_poly.pdbx_strand_id
1 'polypeptide(L)'
;MGRLRPIPLEIILEGIAAQTHRRFLKTHLPIDALVFSPKAKYLYVVRDGRDVAWSMHNHHLGFTEQVYPMFNHVFGREGDPLVPPTPDVLQYFREWLDGGGLPVGVSFWQHVQGWYDLRHLPNVLLLHFNNLKTDLAGEIRRIAAFLDIPIDEAKMPAMLEHCSLDYMRRTASEHSPILDMVFQQGGTTFFNKGTNGRWKDALTAADLEKYDRLVRENLTPDCARWMATGELPV
;
A
#
# COMPACT_ATOMS: atom_id res chain seq x y z
N MET A 1 -15.25 28.10 -7.26
CA MET A 1 -14.47 26.87 -6.97
C MET A 1 -13.08 27.01 -7.60
N GLY A 2 -12.04 27.23 -6.77
CA GLY A 2 -10.66 27.34 -7.24
C GLY A 2 -10.18 25.99 -7.77
N ARG A 3 -9.69 25.96 -9.01
CA ARG A 3 -9.03 24.77 -9.56
C ARG A 3 -7.79 24.50 -8.71
N LEU A 4 -7.68 23.32 -8.11
CA LEU A 4 -6.44 22.81 -7.54
C LEU A 4 -5.38 22.83 -8.65
N ARG A 5 -4.44 23.78 -8.56
CA ARG A 5 -3.29 23.80 -9.48
C ARG A 5 -2.24 22.86 -8.90
N PRO A 6 -1.62 22.00 -9.70
CA PRO A 6 -0.48 21.23 -9.22
C PRO A 6 0.60 22.20 -8.71
N ILE A 7 1.24 21.83 -7.59
CA ILE A 7 2.37 22.60 -7.06
C ILE A 7 3.48 22.58 -8.11
N PRO A 8 4.05 23.73 -8.49
CA PRO A 8 5.15 23.77 -9.44
C PRO A 8 6.31 22.87 -9.00
N LEU A 9 6.91 22.17 -9.94
CA LEU A 9 7.99 21.21 -9.67
C LEU A 9 9.16 21.85 -8.95
N GLU A 10 9.47 23.10 -9.28
CA GLU A 10 10.55 23.89 -8.66
C GLU A 10 10.33 24.02 -7.16
N ILE A 11 9.10 24.33 -6.72
CA ILE A 11 8.77 24.46 -5.29
C ILE A 11 8.92 23.11 -4.58
N ILE A 12 8.53 22.01 -5.24
CA ILE A 12 8.72 20.66 -4.68
C ILE A 12 10.21 20.36 -4.54
N LEU A 13 11.00 20.63 -5.57
CA LEU A 13 12.45 20.37 -5.57
C LEU A 13 13.18 21.23 -4.55
N GLU A 14 12.84 22.51 -4.43
CA GLU A 14 13.37 23.40 -3.38
C GLU A 14 13.02 22.88 -1.98
N GLY A 15 11.78 22.48 -1.75
CA GLY A 15 11.36 21.88 -0.48
C GLY A 15 12.10 20.59 -0.15
N ILE A 16 12.35 19.73 -1.14
CA ILE A 16 13.16 18.53 -0.97
C ILE A 16 14.62 18.87 -0.68
N ALA A 17 15.19 19.84 -1.38
CA ALA A 17 16.58 20.26 -1.20
C ALA A 17 16.82 20.90 0.18
N ALA A 18 15.84 21.61 0.72
CA ALA A 18 15.90 22.24 2.04
C ALA A 18 15.82 21.25 3.22
N GLN A 19 15.48 19.96 2.99
CA GLN A 19 15.40 18.98 4.06
C GLN A 19 16.79 18.66 4.63
N THR A 20 16.93 18.79 5.94
CA THR A 20 18.19 18.51 6.68
C THR A 20 18.21 17.12 7.33
N HIS A 21 17.08 16.43 7.36
CA HIS A 21 16.95 15.07 7.89
C HIS A 21 17.05 14.00 6.78
N ARG A 22 17.16 12.73 7.17
CA ARG A 22 17.05 11.61 6.23
C ARG A 22 15.70 11.69 5.50
N ARG A 23 15.75 11.67 4.18
CA ARG A 23 14.55 11.70 3.35
C ARG A 23 13.92 10.32 3.24
N PHE A 24 12.60 10.30 3.25
CA PHE A 24 11.80 9.13 2.89
C PHE A 24 10.71 9.56 1.90
N LEU A 25 10.45 8.71 0.94
CA LEU A 25 9.45 8.93 -0.11
C LEU A 25 8.54 7.72 -0.16
N LYS A 26 7.24 7.97 -0.29
CA LYS A 26 6.24 6.92 -0.53
C LYS A 26 5.89 6.90 -2.01
N THR A 27 5.88 5.71 -2.59
CA THR A 27 5.44 5.51 -3.98
C THR A 27 4.52 4.30 -4.08
N HIS A 28 3.69 4.27 -5.12
CA HIS A 28 2.92 3.12 -5.56
C HIS A 28 3.37 2.64 -6.95
N LEU A 29 4.49 3.17 -7.44
CA LEU A 29 5.02 2.80 -8.75
C LEU A 29 5.54 1.36 -8.74
N PRO A 30 5.31 0.60 -9.81
CA PRO A 30 5.99 -0.66 -10.03
C PRO A 30 7.47 -0.41 -10.30
N ILE A 31 8.29 -1.45 -10.16
CA ILE A 31 9.75 -1.30 -10.22
C ILE A 31 10.26 -0.78 -11.56
N ASP A 32 9.62 -1.15 -12.65
CA ASP A 32 9.94 -0.73 -14.02
C ASP A 32 9.59 0.74 -14.32
N ALA A 33 8.74 1.35 -13.49
CA ALA A 33 8.42 2.78 -13.56
C ALA A 33 9.26 3.64 -12.60
N LEU A 34 10.15 3.03 -11.81
CA LEU A 34 11.04 3.73 -10.90
C LEU A 34 12.42 3.97 -11.51
N VAL A 35 12.97 5.15 -11.28
CA VAL A 35 14.42 5.38 -11.44
C VAL A 35 15.10 4.71 -10.24
N PHE A 36 15.42 3.42 -10.39
CA PHE A 36 16.02 2.64 -9.33
C PHE A 36 17.45 3.14 -9.04
N SER A 37 17.72 3.48 -7.78
CA SER A 37 19.01 3.99 -7.34
C SER A 37 19.70 3.02 -6.38
N PRO A 38 20.94 2.61 -6.61
CA PRO A 38 21.67 1.77 -5.65
C PRO A 38 22.02 2.51 -4.34
N LYS A 39 21.87 3.84 -4.32
CA LYS A 39 22.08 4.66 -3.11
C LYS A 39 20.84 4.77 -2.22
N ALA A 40 19.66 4.43 -2.72
CA ALA A 40 18.44 4.44 -1.95
C ALA A 40 18.18 3.05 -1.33
N LYS A 41 17.62 3.01 -0.13
CA LYS A 41 17.09 1.79 0.48
C LYS A 41 15.59 1.72 0.24
N TYR A 42 15.10 0.57 -0.19
CA TYR A 42 13.72 0.33 -0.54
C TYR A 42 13.06 -0.61 0.45
N LEU A 43 11.93 -0.19 1.00
CA LEU A 43 11.06 -1.01 1.84
C LEU A 43 9.82 -1.34 1.02
N TYR A 44 9.62 -2.60 0.71
CA TYR A 44 8.43 -3.06 -0.01
C TYR A 44 7.53 -3.86 0.92
N VAL A 45 6.28 -3.41 1.06
CA VAL A 45 5.29 -4.06 1.94
C VAL A 45 4.26 -4.78 1.08
N VAL A 46 4.12 -6.08 1.30
CA VAL A 46 3.09 -6.91 0.64
C VAL A 46 2.05 -7.41 1.64
N ARG A 47 0.92 -7.84 1.12
CA ARG A 47 -0.17 -8.49 1.83
C ARG A 47 -0.85 -9.48 0.90
N ASP A 48 -1.52 -10.51 1.46
CA ASP A 48 -2.37 -11.42 0.69
C ASP A 48 -3.32 -10.64 -0.23
N GLY A 49 -3.34 -10.99 -1.52
CA GLY A 49 -4.11 -10.24 -2.53
C GLY A 49 -5.60 -10.19 -2.25
N ARG A 50 -6.16 -11.23 -1.60
CA ARG A 50 -7.56 -11.25 -1.19
C ARG A 50 -7.84 -10.19 -0.12
N ASP A 51 -6.95 -10.04 0.83
CA ASP A 51 -7.04 -8.99 1.84
C ASP A 51 -6.76 -7.60 1.27
N VAL A 52 -5.91 -7.50 0.23
CA VAL A 52 -5.70 -6.25 -0.51
C VAL A 52 -6.99 -5.82 -1.20
N ALA A 53 -7.67 -6.72 -1.93
CA ALA A 53 -8.94 -6.40 -2.59
C ALA A 53 -10.02 -5.91 -1.61
N TRP A 54 -10.16 -6.58 -0.45
CA TRP A 54 -11.06 -6.11 0.61
C TRP A 54 -10.69 -4.73 1.16
N SER A 55 -9.39 -4.49 1.34
CA SER A 55 -8.89 -3.20 1.79
C SER A 55 -9.13 -2.10 0.77
N MET A 56 -8.88 -2.39 -0.50
CA MET A 56 -9.10 -1.46 -1.62
C MET A 56 -10.59 -1.12 -1.79
N HIS A 57 -11.48 -2.10 -1.67
CA HIS A 57 -12.92 -1.87 -1.70
C HIS A 57 -13.36 -0.85 -0.64
N ASN A 58 -12.95 -1.06 0.64
CA ASN A 58 -13.27 -0.11 1.70
C ASN A 58 -12.65 1.28 1.46
N HIS A 59 -11.44 1.30 0.93
CA HIS A 59 -10.72 2.53 0.60
C HIS A 59 -11.47 3.33 -0.46
N HIS A 60 -11.90 2.68 -1.55
CA HIS A 60 -12.64 3.34 -2.64
C HIS A 60 -14.04 3.78 -2.22
N LEU A 61 -14.76 2.95 -1.44
CA LEU A 61 -16.07 3.33 -0.87
C LEU A 61 -15.97 4.56 0.04
N GLY A 62 -14.83 4.74 0.68
CA GLY A 62 -14.57 5.86 1.58
C GLY A 62 -14.23 7.17 0.89
N PHE A 63 -14.01 7.19 -0.42
CA PHE A 63 -13.66 8.42 -1.14
C PHE A 63 -14.78 9.44 -1.09
N THR A 64 -14.41 10.72 -0.98
CA THR A 64 -15.32 11.84 -1.21
C THR A 64 -15.58 12.00 -2.71
N GLU A 65 -16.69 12.65 -3.06
CA GLU A 65 -17.03 12.92 -4.47
C GLU A 65 -15.95 13.74 -5.20
N GLN A 66 -15.19 14.56 -4.47
CA GLN A 66 -14.13 15.42 -5.04
C GLN A 66 -12.91 14.63 -5.52
N VAL A 67 -12.72 13.42 -5.04
CA VAL A 67 -11.59 12.55 -5.43
C VAL A 67 -11.67 12.16 -6.91
N TYR A 68 -12.85 11.86 -7.41
CA TYR A 68 -13.04 11.40 -8.78
C TYR A 68 -12.65 12.45 -9.84
N PRO A 69 -13.12 13.71 -9.79
CA PRO A 69 -12.64 14.74 -10.69
C PRO A 69 -11.14 15.03 -10.55
N MET A 70 -10.60 14.92 -9.33
CA MET A 70 -9.18 15.13 -9.07
C MET A 70 -8.34 14.09 -9.81
N PHE A 71 -8.67 12.81 -9.69
CA PHE A 71 -7.95 11.75 -10.38
C PHE A 71 -8.17 11.74 -11.89
N ASN A 72 -9.39 12.02 -12.35
CA ASN A 72 -9.73 11.92 -13.77
C ASN A 72 -9.29 13.14 -14.59
N HIS A 73 -9.16 14.32 -13.98
CA HIS A 73 -8.92 15.56 -14.74
C HIS A 73 -7.67 16.33 -14.30
N VAL A 74 -7.34 16.33 -13.00
CA VAL A 74 -6.22 17.14 -12.51
C VAL A 74 -4.89 16.42 -12.70
N PHE A 75 -4.85 15.12 -12.46
CA PHE A 75 -3.61 14.31 -12.56
C PHE A 75 -3.37 13.73 -13.96
N GLY A 76 -4.17 14.13 -14.96
CA GLY A 76 -3.93 13.70 -16.35
C GLY A 76 -4.05 12.19 -16.55
N ARG A 77 -5.06 11.57 -15.93
CA ARG A 77 -5.29 10.12 -16.04
C ARG A 77 -5.48 9.73 -17.50
N GLU A 78 -4.75 8.71 -17.94
CA GLU A 78 -4.96 7.99 -19.19
C GLU A 78 -5.76 6.70 -18.92
N GLY A 79 -6.59 6.28 -19.88
CA GLY A 79 -7.49 5.13 -19.78
C GLY A 79 -8.84 5.46 -19.15
N ASP A 80 -9.55 4.41 -18.72
CA ASP A 80 -10.90 4.54 -18.19
C ASP A 80 -10.95 5.41 -16.94
N PRO A 81 -11.99 6.25 -16.80
CA PRO A 81 -12.12 7.11 -15.62
C PRO A 81 -12.29 6.29 -14.34
N LEU A 82 -11.70 6.78 -13.27
CA LEU A 82 -11.99 6.27 -11.93
C LEU A 82 -13.46 6.60 -11.60
N VAL A 83 -14.22 5.58 -11.29
CA VAL A 83 -15.65 5.68 -10.92
C VAL A 83 -15.87 5.13 -9.52
N PRO A 84 -16.97 5.52 -8.83
CA PRO A 84 -17.34 4.90 -7.56
C PRO A 84 -17.44 3.37 -7.70
N PRO A 85 -16.90 2.62 -6.74
CA PRO A 85 -16.95 1.17 -6.78
C PRO A 85 -18.37 0.66 -6.52
N THR A 86 -18.65 -0.56 -6.96
CA THR A 86 -19.85 -1.27 -6.49
C THR A 86 -19.85 -1.40 -4.97
N PRO A 87 -20.99 -1.26 -4.28
CA PRO A 87 -21.09 -1.50 -2.84
C PRO A 87 -20.94 -2.99 -2.46
N ASP A 88 -21.14 -3.89 -3.40
CA ASP A 88 -20.96 -5.34 -3.19
C ASP A 88 -19.48 -5.72 -3.28
N VAL A 89 -18.92 -6.15 -2.15
CA VAL A 89 -17.51 -6.54 -2.06
C VAL A 89 -17.16 -7.77 -2.90
N LEU A 90 -18.11 -8.69 -3.13
CA LEU A 90 -17.87 -9.88 -3.96
C LEU A 90 -17.82 -9.52 -5.43
N GLN A 91 -18.72 -8.64 -5.86
CA GLN A 91 -18.67 -8.10 -7.21
C GLN A 91 -17.36 -7.31 -7.41
N TYR A 92 -17.01 -6.44 -6.47
CA TYR A 92 -15.73 -5.69 -6.52
C TYR A 92 -14.53 -6.63 -6.59
N PHE A 93 -14.50 -7.70 -5.82
CA PHE A 93 -13.41 -8.67 -5.85
C PHE A 93 -13.28 -9.33 -7.23
N ARG A 94 -14.38 -9.72 -7.87
CA ARG A 94 -14.39 -10.30 -9.21
C ARG A 94 -13.90 -9.31 -10.27
N GLU A 95 -14.37 -8.07 -10.22
CA GLU A 95 -13.90 -6.98 -11.08
C GLU A 95 -12.40 -6.70 -10.86
N TRP A 96 -11.94 -6.72 -9.60
CA TRP A 96 -10.53 -6.57 -9.24
C TRP A 96 -9.67 -7.69 -9.83
N LEU A 97 -10.13 -8.94 -9.82
CA LEU A 97 -9.43 -10.05 -10.47
C LEU A 97 -9.36 -9.88 -11.99
N ASP A 98 -10.43 -9.44 -12.61
CA ASP A 98 -10.51 -9.23 -14.07
C ASP A 98 -9.67 -8.04 -14.54
N GLY A 99 -9.57 -7.01 -13.72
CA GLY A 99 -8.80 -5.79 -14.00
C GLY A 99 -7.32 -5.84 -13.63
N GLY A 100 -6.79 -7.00 -13.22
CA GLY A 100 -5.37 -7.14 -12.81
C GLY A 100 -5.07 -6.56 -11.43
N GLY A 101 -6.08 -6.18 -10.66
CA GLY A 101 -5.97 -5.95 -9.23
C GLY A 101 -5.85 -4.51 -8.76
N LEU A 102 -5.38 -3.56 -9.53
CA LEU A 102 -5.26 -2.16 -9.07
C LEU A 102 -5.95 -1.19 -10.04
N PRO A 103 -6.74 -0.22 -9.55
CA PRO A 103 -7.48 0.71 -10.37
C PRO A 103 -6.62 1.78 -11.06
N VAL A 104 -5.29 1.67 -10.94
CA VAL A 104 -4.33 2.67 -11.44
C VAL A 104 -3.53 2.17 -12.65
N GLY A 105 -4.03 1.17 -13.36
CA GLY A 105 -3.39 0.65 -14.58
C GLY A 105 -2.11 -0.17 -14.35
N VAL A 106 -1.85 -0.56 -13.10
CA VAL A 106 -0.71 -1.41 -12.72
C VAL A 106 -1.24 -2.76 -12.27
N SER A 107 -0.73 -3.85 -12.86
CA SER A 107 -1.08 -5.19 -12.39
C SER A 107 -0.55 -5.44 -10.98
N PHE A 108 -1.44 -5.83 -10.05
CA PHE A 108 -1.05 -6.24 -8.71
C PHE A 108 0.00 -7.36 -8.73
N TRP A 109 -0.20 -8.33 -9.61
CA TRP A 109 0.69 -9.49 -9.74
C TRP A 109 2.08 -9.09 -10.22
N GLN A 110 2.17 -8.28 -11.29
CA GLN A 110 3.44 -7.76 -11.80
C GLN A 110 4.14 -6.87 -10.78
N HIS A 111 3.39 -6.08 -10.03
CA HIS A 111 3.94 -5.25 -8.96
C HIS A 111 4.56 -6.10 -7.85
N VAL A 112 3.88 -7.16 -7.41
CA VAL A 112 4.37 -8.07 -6.37
C VAL A 112 5.58 -8.86 -6.86
N GLN A 113 5.49 -9.48 -8.05
CA GLN A 113 6.58 -10.28 -8.60
C GLN A 113 7.82 -9.43 -8.87
N GLY A 114 7.66 -8.25 -9.48
CA GLY A 114 8.79 -7.37 -9.79
C GLY A 114 9.59 -6.94 -8.56
N TRP A 115 8.93 -6.61 -7.46
CA TRP A 115 9.62 -6.32 -6.21
C TRP A 115 10.20 -7.57 -5.55
N TYR A 116 9.53 -8.70 -5.63
CA TYR A 116 10.04 -9.97 -5.12
C TYR A 116 11.34 -10.41 -5.81
N ASP A 117 11.46 -10.18 -7.10
CA ASP A 117 12.66 -10.53 -7.88
C ASP A 117 13.90 -9.76 -7.43
N LEU A 118 13.71 -8.60 -6.81
CA LEU A 118 14.80 -7.78 -6.26
C LEU A 118 15.17 -8.12 -4.80
N ARG A 119 14.56 -9.12 -4.17
CA ARG A 119 14.77 -9.47 -2.75
C ARG A 119 16.21 -9.79 -2.37
N HIS A 120 17.03 -10.16 -3.34
CA HIS A 120 18.45 -10.48 -3.14
C HIS A 120 19.36 -9.24 -3.12
N LEU A 121 18.84 -8.07 -3.48
CA LEU A 121 19.63 -6.85 -3.49
C LEU A 121 19.81 -6.30 -2.06
N PRO A 122 21.03 -5.85 -1.69
CA PRO A 122 21.33 -5.42 -0.33
C PRO A 122 20.60 -4.14 0.09
N ASN A 123 20.03 -3.41 -0.87
CA ASN A 123 19.27 -2.18 -0.64
C ASN A 123 17.76 -2.35 -0.79
N VAL A 124 17.26 -3.60 -0.81
CA VAL A 124 15.82 -3.93 -0.86
C VAL A 124 15.46 -4.79 0.35
N LEU A 125 14.45 -4.37 1.11
CA LEU A 125 13.88 -5.12 2.22
C LEU A 125 12.41 -5.42 1.94
N LEU A 126 12.08 -6.70 1.86
CA LEU A 126 10.71 -7.15 1.74
C LEU A 126 10.06 -7.29 3.12
N LEU A 127 8.88 -6.71 3.27
CA LEU A 127 8.05 -6.72 4.46
C LEU A 127 6.70 -7.35 4.15
N HIS A 128 6.12 -8.01 5.13
CA HIS A 128 4.78 -8.56 4.98
C HIS A 128 3.85 -8.03 6.07
N PHE A 129 2.65 -7.62 5.68
CA PHE A 129 1.66 -7.05 6.61
C PHE A 129 1.33 -8.00 7.77
N ASN A 130 1.29 -9.31 7.52
CA ASN A 130 1.04 -10.30 8.56
C ASN A 130 2.15 -10.31 9.62
N ASN A 131 3.42 -10.23 9.21
CA ASN A 131 4.56 -10.20 10.12
C ASN A 131 4.55 -8.93 10.98
N LEU A 132 4.26 -7.77 10.37
CA LEU A 132 4.05 -6.51 11.09
C LEU A 132 2.92 -6.61 12.13
N LYS A 133 1.89 -7.41 11.88
CA LYS A 133 0.78 -7.63 12.83
C LYS A 133 1.14 -8.62 13.94
N THR A 134 2.00 -9.59 13.64
CA THR A 134 2.37 -10.66 14.59
C THR A 134 3.49 -10.23 15.52
N ASP A 135 4.53 -9.58 14.99
CA ASP A 135 5.69 -9.11 15.76
C ASP A 135 6.14 -7.72 15.28
N LEU A 136 5.37 -6.71 15.65
CA LEU A 136 5.70 -5.33 15.24
C LEU A 136 7.06 -4.87 15.81
N ALA A 137 7.40 -5.27 17.03
CA ALA A 137 8.67 -4.88 17.63
C ALA A 137 9.87 -5.49 16.91
N GLY A 138 9.80 -6.77 16.55
CA GLY A 138 10.81 -7.44 15.73
C GLY A 138 10.95 -6.82 14.35
N GLU A 139 9.84 -6.52 13.68
CA GLU A 139 9.86 -5.87 12.37
C GLU A 139 10.41 -4.43 12.43
N ILE A 140 10.12 -3.65 13.50
CA ILE A 140 10.75 -2.33 13.71
C ILE A 140 12.26 -2.46 13.84
N ARG A 141 12.78 -3.43 14.62
CA ARG A 141 14.21 -3.68 14.74
C ARG A 141 14.84 -4.08 13.40
N ARG A 142 14.17 -4.96 12.65
CA ARG A 142 14.62 -5.41 11.32
C ARG A 142 14.70 -4.25 10.32
N ILE A 143 13.68 -3.39 10.30
CA ILE A 143 13.64 -2.18 9.47
C ILE A 143 14.76 -1.21 9.87
N ALA A 144 14.91 -0.95 11.16
CA ALA A 144 15.93 -0.03 11.66
C ALA A 144 17.35 -0.51 11.36
N ALA A 145 17.63 -1.79 11.55
CA ALA A 145 18.90 -2.41 11.19
C ALA A 145 19.19 -2.27 9.68
N PHE A 146 18.20 -2.56 8.84
CA PHE A 146 18.31 -2.38 7.39
C PHE A 146 18.57 -0.92 7.01
N LEU A 147 17.96 0.03 7.70
CA LEU A 147 18.11 1.46 7.43
C LEU A 147 19.36 2.08 8.10
N ASP A 148 20.16 1.34 8.86
CA ASP A 148 21.26 1.84 9.70
C ASP A 148 20.79 2.94 10.67
N ILE A 149 19.63 2.73 11.29
CA ILE A 149 19.06 3.61 12.31
C ILE A 149 19.23 2.93 13.67
N PRO A 150 19.97 3.52 14.61
CA PRO A 150 20.08 2.97 15.95
C PRO A 150 18.72 3.05 16.67
N ILE A 151 18.32 1.97 17.33
CA ILE A 151 17.11 1.94 18.15
C ILE A 151 17.49 2.25 19.61
N ASP A 152 16.74 3.17 20.19
CA ASP A 152 16.66 3.35 21.63
C ASP A 152 15.52 2.45 22.16
N GLU A 153 15.88 1.33 22.76
CA GLU A 153 14.91 0.36 23.27
C GLU A 153 13.97 0.96 24.35
N ALA A 154 14.41 2.01 25.05
CA ALA A 154 13.54 2.71 26.00
C ALA A 154 12.35 3.41 25.31
N LYS A 155 12.47 3.71 24.02
CA LYS A 155 11.41 4.32 23.21
C LYS A 155 10.53 3.31 22.47
N MET A 156 10.84 2.01 22.54
CA MET A 156 10.06 0.97 21.85
C MET A 156 8.56 0.99 22.22
N PRO A 157 8.16 1.16 23.49
CA PRO A 157 6.72 1.27 23.80
C PRO A 157 6.02 2.42 23.08
N ALA A 158 6.66 3.59 22.99
CA ALA A 158 6.11 4.74 22.25
C ALA A 158 6.06 4.48 20.74
N MET A 159 7.08 3.83 20.16
CA MET A 159 7.07 3.44 18.75
C MET A 159 5.92 2.49 18.43
N LEU A 160 5.67 1.51 19.28
CA LEU A 160 4.56 0.56 19.13
C LEU A 160 3.21 1.26 19.26
N GLU A 161 3.05 2.20 20.18
CA GLU A 161 1.84 3.01 20.31
C GLU A 161 1.60 3.83 19.05
N HIS A 162 2.61 4.55 18.56
CA HIS A 162 2.51 5.40 17.37
C HIS A 162 2.17 4.58 16.10
N CYS A 163 2.58 3.32 16.02
CA CYS A 163 2.23 2.40 14.96
C CYS A 163 0.89 1.68 15.16
N SER A 164 0.19 1.92 16.27
CA SER A 164 -1.10 1.31 16.52
C SER A 164 -2.21 1.94 15.66
N LEU A 165 -3.21 1.13 15.28
CA LEU A 165 -4.34 1.59 14.49
C LEU A 165 -5.13 2.70 15.21
N ASP A 166 -5.28 2.58 16.53
CA ASP A 166 -6.01 3.54 17.34
C ASP A 166 -5.28 4.88 17.45
N TYR A 167 -3.95 4.86 17.63
CA TYR A 167 -3.16 6.09 17.59
C TYR A 167 -3.25 6.77 16.22
N MET A 168 -3.03 6.02 15.15
CA MET A 168 -3.11 6.56 13.78
C MET A 168 -4.49 7.17 13.47
N ARG A 169 -5.58 6.57 13.95
CA ARG A 169 -6.92 7.15 13.80
C ARG A 169 -7.09 8.46 14.54
N ARG A 170 -6.65 8.50 15.81
CA ARG A 170 -6.80 9.70 16.65
C ARG A 170 -6.02 10.90 16.13
N THR A 171 -4.85 10.65 15.53
CA THR A 171 -3.92 11.70 15.11
C THR A 171 -3.91 11.92 13.59
N ALA A 172 -4.78 11.24 12.85
CA ALA A 172 -4.80 11.24 11.39
C ALA A 172 -4.91 12.65 10.79
N SER A 173 -5.87 13.45 11.25
CA SER A 173 -6.10 14.80 10.73
C SER A 173 -4.96 15.77 11.07
N GLU A 174 -4.27 15.55 12.19
CA GLU A 174 -3.10 16.33 12.60
C GLU A 174 -1.88 16.02 11.70
N HIS A 175 -1.62 14.73 11.46
CA HIS A 175 -0.43 14.30 10.72
C HIS A 175 -0.64 14.24 9.20
N SER A 176 -1.88 14.14 8.75
CA SER A 176 -2.21 14.02 7.32
C SER A 176 -3.57 14.67 7.01
N PRO A 177 -3.64 16.02 7.03
CA PRO A 177 -4.89 16.74 6.78
C PRO A 177 -5.55 16.43 5.42
N ILE A 178 -4.77 15.95 4.45
CA ILE A 178 -5.26 15.52 3.14
C ILE A 178 -6.31 14.39 3.25
N LEU A 179 -6.26 13.58 4.32
CA LEU A 179 -7.20 12.51 4.53
C LEU A 179 -8.63 13.02 4.72
N ASP A 180 -8.79 14.19 5.32
CA ASP A 180 -10.11 14.81 5.54
C ASP A 180 -10.74 15.33 4.23
N MET A 181 -9.92 15.61 3.22
CA MET A 181 -10.38 15.95 1.88
C MET A 181 -10.69 14.71 1.03
N VAL A 182 -9.89 13.66 1.18
CA VAL A 182 -9.95 12.46 0.35
C VAL A 182 -11.01 11.48 0.84
N PHE A 183 -11.21 11.35 2.16
CA PHE A 183 -12.10 10.36 2.76
C PHE A 183 -13.27 11.01 3.50
N GLN A 184 -14.45 10.38 3.41
CA GLN A 184 -15.72 10.91 3.97
C GLN A 184 -15.67 11.20 5.46
N GLN A 185 -14.91 10.43 6.23
CA GLN A 185 -14.67 10.62 7.66
C GLN A 185 -13.17 10.73 7.96
N GLY A 186 -12.40 11.26 7.00
CA GLY A 186 -10.97 11.47 7.15
C GLY A 186 -10.21 10.19 7.53
N GLY A 187 -9.32 10.35 8.50
CA GLY A 187 -8.48 9.24 8.97
C GLY A 187 -9.24 8.04 9.53
N THR A 188 -10.45 8.21 10.05
CA THR A 188 -11.28 7.11 10.57
C THR A 188 -11.69 6.15 9.45
N THR A 189 -12.00 6.66 8.26
CA THR A 189 -12.30 5.83 7.09
C THR A 189 -11.02 5.20 6.52
N PHE A 190 -9.96 5.98 6.42
CA PHE A 190 -8.68 5.49 5.88
C PHE A 190 -8.09 4.36 6.74
N PHE A 191 -7.97 4.55 8.04
CA PHE A 191 -7.51 3.53 8.99
C PHE A 191 -8.67 2.61 9.39
N ASN A 192 -9.06 1.69 8.50
CA ASN A 192 -10.19 0.78 8.70
C ASN A 192 -9.85 -0.31 9.76
N LYS A 193 -10.26 -1.52 9.57
CA LYS A 193 -10.19 -2.59 10.60
C LYS A 193 -8.80 -3.13 10.88
N GLY A 194 -7.87 -3.09 9.92
CA GLY A 194 -6.51 -3.61 10.06
C GLY A 194 -6.46 -5.13 10.32
N THR A 195 -7.47 -5.87 9.87
CA THR A 195 -7.61 -7.34 10.06
C THR A 195 -7.44 -8.09 8.76
N ASN A 196 -6.86 -9.30 8.82
CA ASN A 196 -6.73 -10.23 7.71
C ASN A 196 -7.86 -11.29 7.71
N GLY A 197 -8.04 -11.94 6.56
CA GLY A 197 -8.91 -13.10 6.41
C GLY A 197 -10.41 -12.80 6.35
N ARG A 198 -10.81 -11.55 6.14
CA ARG A 198 -12.23 -11.16 6.02
C ARG A 198 -12.95 -11.79 4.82
N TRP A 199 -12.20 -12.27 3.86
CA TRP A 199 -12.66 -12.93 2.66
C TRP A 199 -13.05 -14.40 2.89
N LYS A 200 -12.59 -15.05 3.97
CA LYS A 200 -12.69 -16.51 4.20
C LYS A 200 -14.13 -17.02 4.23
N ASP A 201 -15.02 -16.26 4.83
CA ASP A 201 -16.43 -16.65 4.95
C ASP A 201 -17.31 -16.03 3.85
N ALA A 202 -16.71 -15.32 2.89
CA ALA A 202 -17.44 -14.59 1.86
C ALA A 202 -17.18 -15.12 0.44
N LEU A 203 -15.94 -15.51 0.11
CA LEU A 203 -15.58 -16.00 -1.23
C LEU A 203 -16.10 -17.41 -1.46
N THR A 204 -16.66 -17.62 -2.66
CA THR A 204 -17.08 -18.94 -3.11
C THR A 204 -15.87 -19.78 -3.55
N ALA A 205 -16.07 -21.11 -3.68
CA ALA A 205 -15.03 -22.00 -4.23
C ALA A 205 -14.58 -21.56 -5.63
N ALA A 206 -15.50 -21.09 -6.48
CA ALA A 206 -15.18 -20.59 -7.82
C ALA A 206 -14.34 -19.30 -7.79
N ASP A 207 -14.61 -18.39 -6.85
CA ASP A 207 -13.82 -17.17 -6.66
C ASP A 207 -12.38 -17.52 -6.22
N LEU A 208 -12.22 -18.48 -5.30
CA LEU A 208 -10.92 -18.96 -4.84
C LEU A 208 -10.15 -19.66 -5.95
N GLU A 209 -10.80 -20.52 -6.74
CA GLU A 209 -10.18 -21.20 -7.88
C GLU A 209 -9.67 -20.20 -8.93
N LYS A 210 -10.48 -19.17 -9.24
CA LYS A 210 -10.05 -18.09 -10.15
C LYS A 210 -8.85 -17.33 -9.59
N TYR A 211 -8.87 -16.97 -8.31
CA TYR A 211 -7.75 -16.31 -7.65
C TYR A 211 -6.48 -17.17 -7.71
N ASP A 212 -6.56 -18.45 -7.32
CA ASP A 212 -5.43 -19.36 -7.30
C ASP A 212 -4.85 -19.63 -8.70
N ARG A 213 -5.70 -19.63 -9.73
CA ARG A 213 -5.25 -19.69 -11.12
C ARG A 213 -4.44 -18.47 -11.48
N LEU A 214 -4.93 -17.26 -11.22
CA LEU A 214 -4.22 -16.01 -11.49
C LEU A 214 -2.89 -15.92 -10.73
N VAL A 215 -2.86 -16.39 -9.49
CA VAL A 215 -1.61 -16.50 -8.72
C VAL A 215 -0.59 -17.38 -9.45
N ARG A 216 -1.00 -18.58 -9.89
CA ARG A 216 -0.10 -19.51 -10.60
C ARG A 216 0.36 -19.00 -11.97
N GLU A 217 -0.49 -18.23 -12.65
CA GLU A 217 -0.18 -17.65 -13.98
C GLU A 217 0.79 -16.48 -13.90
N ASN A 218 0.81 -15.75 -12.79
CA ASN A 218 1.52 -14.47 -12.68
C ASN A 218 2.67 -14.46 -11.69
N LEU A 219 2.73 -15.38 -10.72
CA LEU A 219 3.74 -15.39 -9.68
C LEU A 219 4.54 -16.70 -9.68
N THR A 220 5.82 -16.60 -9.37
CA THR A 220 6.61 -17.80 -9.05
C THR A 220 6.09 -18.45 -7.77
N PRO A 221 6.24 -19.78 -7.58
CA PRO A 221 5.74 -20.48 -6.39
C PRO A 221 6.22 -19.88 -5.08
N ASP A 222 7.48 -19.45 -5.01
CA ASP A 222 8.07 -18.83 -3.82
C ASP A 222 7.49 -17.44 -3.56
N CYS A 223 7.29 -16.63 -4.59
CA CYS A 223 6.62 -15.33 -4.48
C CYS A 223 5.18 -15.49 -4.02
N ALA A 224 4.44 -16.43 -4.60
CA ALA A 224 3.07 -16.74 -4.22
C ALA A 224 2.96 -17.15 -2.74
N ARG A 225 3.87 -18.03 -2.25
CA ARG A 225 3.93 -18.41 -0.85
C ARG A 225 4.23 -17.21 0.05
N TRP A 226 5.25 -16.42 -0.28
CA TRP A 226 5.58 -15.22 0.49
C TRP A 226 4.42 -14.23 0.54
N MET A 227 3.76 -13.94 -0.60
CA MET A 227 2.60 -13.05 -0.65
C MET A 227 1.44 -13.54 0.22
N ALA A 228 1.22 -14.85 0.30
CA ALA A 228 0.14 -15.43 1.09
C ALA A 228 0.45 -15.50 2.59
N THR A 229 1.71 -15.76 2.97
CA THR A 229 2.07 -16.13 4.36
C THR A 229 3.03 -15.15 5.04
N GLY A 230 3.85 -14.44 4.30
CA GLY A 230 4.97 -13.65 4.81
C GLY A 230 6.26 -14.43 4.99
N GLU A 231 6.28 -15.72 4.64
CA GLU A 231 7.47 -16.56 4.74
C GLU A 231 8.33 -16.43 3.49
N LEU A 232 9.54 -15.91 3.64
CA LEU A 232 10.56 -15.95 2.58
C LEU A 232 11.24 -17.32 2.55
N PRO A 233 11.59 -17.83 1.37
CA PRO A 233 12.39 -19.04 1.27
C PRO A 233 13.75 -18.83 1.95
N VAL A 234 14.25 -19.86 2.60
CA VAL A 234 15.57 -19.89 3.23
C VAL A 234 16.66 -19.99 2.17
#